data_f947e958dab293e019b3d13cdde105d5
#
_entry.id   f947e958dab293e019b3d13cdde105d5
#
_cell.length_a   1.000
_cell.length_b   1.000
_cell.length_c   1.000
_cell.angle_alpha   90.00
_cell.angle_beta   90.00
_cell.angle_gamma   90.00
#
_symmetry.space_group_name_H-M   'P 1'
#
loop_
_entity.id
_entity.type
_entity.pdbx_description
1 polymer ?
#
loop_
_entity_poly.entity_id
_entity_poly.type
_entity_poly.pdbx_seq_one_letter_code
_entity_poly.pdbx_strand_id
1 'polypeptide(L)' 'MKVGDLVKYKGGGFPKWLGYVVKEIPGHSKIKVIEWWDGNGNRDRSSHPAEYLELVNEDR' A
#
# COMPACT_ATOMS: atom_id res chain seq x y z
N MET A 1 9.25 -2.20 4.72
CA MET A 1 7.87 -2.45 4.30
C MET A 1 7.75 -3.87 3.81
N LYS A 2 6.82 -4.59 4.34
CA LYS A 2 6.70 -6.02 4.03
C LYS A 2 5.25 -6.42 4.01
N VAL A 3 4.97 -7.62 3.58
CA VAL A 3 3.61 -8.14 3.51
C VAL A 3 2.94 -8.01 4.87
N GLY A 4 1.74 -7.47 4.86
CA GLY A 4 0.97 -7.21 6.06
C GLY A 4 1.05 -5.80 6.59
N ASP A 5 1.98 -5.00 6.11
CA ASP A 5 2.09 -3.63 6.59
C ASP A 5 0.98 -2.77 6.02
N LEU A 6 0.44 -1.89 6.86
CA LEU A 6 -0.53 -0.90 6.40
C LEU A 6 0.20 0.29 5.81
N VAL A 7 -0.30 0.76 4.68
CA VAL A 7 0.34 1.84 3.95
C VAL A 7 -0.71 2.79 3.42
N LYS A 8 -0.27 3.96 3.06
CA LYS A 8 -1.07 4.89 2.26
C LYS A 8 -0.18 5.46 1.17
N TYR A 9 -0.81 6.01 0.17
CA TYR A 9 -0.10 6.52 -0.98
C TYR A 9 0.39 7.93 -0.69
N LYS A 10 1.65 8.21 -0.96
CA LYS A 10 2.19 9.54 -0.72
C LYS A 10 1.72 10.56 -1.73
N GLY A 11 1.40 10.11 -2.92
CA GLY A 11 0.93 11.03 -3.94
C GLY A 11 -0.45 11.54 -3.64
N GLY A 12 -0.97 12.40 -4.45
CA GLY A 12 -2.24 13.03 -4.20
C GLY A 12 -3.45 12.29 -4.75
N GLY A 13 -3.25 11.16 -5.35
CA GLY A 13 -4.34 10.51 -6.05
C GLY A 13 -5.30 9.73 -5.18
N PHE A 14 -4.87 9.30 -4.01
CA PHE A 14 -5.71 8.46 -3.15
C PHE A 14 -5.63 8.93 -1.72
N PRO A 15 -6.05 10.15 -1.43
CA PRO A 15 -5.79 10.72 -0.11
C PRO A 15 -6.48 10.01 1.04
N LYS A 16 -7.54 9.30 0.78
CA LYS A 16 -8.28 8.66 1.87
C LYS A 16 -8.27 7.16 1.82
N TRP A 17 -7.55 6.59 0.90
CA TRP A 17 -7.51 5.14 0.79
C TRP A 17 -6.40 4.61 1.67
N LEU A 18 -6.69 3.53 2.34
CA LEU A 18 -5.68 2.78 3.06
C LEU A 18 -5.45 1.48 2.33
N GLY A 19 -4.26 0.96 2.45
CA GLY A 19 -3.97 -0.30 1.84
C GLY A 19 -3.04 -1.12 2.70
N TYR A 20 -2.80 -2.33 2.28
CA TYR A 20 -1.80 -3.14 2.94
C TYR A 20 -1.07 -3.95 1.88
N VAL A 21 0.17 -4.25 2.20
CA VAL A 21 1.02 -5.00 1.28
C VAL A 21 0.57 -6.45 1.29
N VAL A 22 0.17 -6.95 0.13
CA VAL A 22 -0.29 -8.33 0.04
C VAL A 22 0.76 -9.22 -0.62
N LYS A 23 1.70 -8.64 -1.35
CA LYS A 23 2.66 -9.44 -2.06
C LYS A 23 3.85 -8.59 -2.46
N GLU A 24 5.01 -9.21 -2.54
CA GLU A 24 6.19 -8.58 -3.11
C GLU A 24 6.48 -9.28 -4.42
N ILE A 25 6.98 -8.52 -5.38
CA ILE A 25 7.24 -9.08 -6.71
C ILE A 25 8.68 -9.60 -6.72
N PRO A 26 8.87 -10.87 -6.99
CA PRO A 26 10.23 -11.42 -7.03
C PRO A 26 11.08 -10.71 -8.07
N GLY A 27 12.30 -10.38 -7.70
CA GLY A 27 13.19 -9.65 -8.60
C GLY A 27 12.97 -8.15 -8.62
N HIS A 28 11.94 -7.67 -7.93
CA HIS A 28 11.64 -6.25 -7.89
C HIS A 28 11.29 -5.88 -6.47
N SER A 29 12.25 -5.96 -5.60
CA SER A 29 11.99 -5.78 -4.17
C SER A 29 11.46 -4.41 -3.82
N LYS A 30 11.61 -3.43 -4.70
CA LYS A 30 11.09 -2.10 -4.46
C LYS A 30 9.63 -1.94 -4.87
N ILE A 31 9.05 -2.93 -5.54
CA ILE A 31 7.68 -2.84 -6.01
C ILE A 31 6.83 -3.72 -5.12
N LYS A 32 5.75 -3.15 -4.61
CA LYS A 32 4.83 -3.86 -3.71
C LYS A 32 3.46 -3.91 -4.32
N VAL A 33 2.76 -5.00 -4.14
CA VAL A 33 1.36 -5.11 -4.54
C VAL A 33 0.52 -4.75 -3.33
N ILE A 34 -0.37 -3.80 -3.51
CA ILE A 34 -1.14 -3.23 -2.41
C ILE A 34 -2.62 -3.49 -2.67
N GLU A 35 -3.32 -3.95 -1.65
CA GLU A 35 -4.77 -4.05 -1.68
C GLU A 35 -5.31 -2.79 -1.04
N TRP A 36 -6.01 -1.99 -1.80
CA TRP A 36 -6.52 -0.69 -1.34
C TRP A 36 -7.97 -0.81 -0.93
N TRP A 37 -8.36 0.00 0.02
CA TRP A 37 -9.71 -0.02 0.55
C TRP A 37 -10.09 1.41 0.93
N ASP A 38 -11.26 1.86 0.50
CA ASP A 38 -11.67 3.22 0.73
C ASP A 38 -12.60 3.39 1.93
N GLY A 39 -12.87 2.33 2.64
CA GLY A 39 -13.74 2.42 3.81
C GLY A 39 -15.21 2.22 3.51
N ASN A 40 -15.59 2.21 2.26
CA ASN A 40 -16.97 2.06 1.86
C ASN A 40 -17.26 0.72 1.20
N GLY A 41 -16.33 -0.18 1.26
CA GLY A 41 -16.51 -1.47 0.63
C GLY A 41 -15.85 -1.59 -0.72
N ASN A 42 -15.35 -0.52 -1.28
CA ASN A 42 -14.63 -0.59 -2.54
C ASN A 42 -13.20 -1.03 -2.30
N ARG A 43 -12.74 -1.92 -3.13
CA ARG A 43 -11.38 -2.43 -3.05
C ARG A 43 -10.74 -2.38 -4.41
N ASP A 44 -9.43 -2.23 -4.40
CA ASP A 44 -8.68 -2.21 -5.62
C ASP A 44 -7.29 -2.75 -5.31
N ARG A 45 -6.63 -3.31 -6.28
CA ARG A 45 -5.30 -3.85 -6.08
C ARG A 45 -4.40 -3.31 -7.16
N SER A 46 -3.26 -2.79 -6.78
CA SER A 46 -2.32 -2.25 -7.74
C SER A 46 -0.92 -2.37 -7.19
N SER A 47 0.07 -2.20 -8.06
CA SER A 47 1.47 -2.28 -7.70
C SER A 47 2.06 -0.89 -7.70
N HIS A 48 2.90 -0.60 -6.71
CA HIS A 48 3.54 0.70 -6.64
C HIS A 48 4.96 0.55 -6.10
N PRO A 49 5.87 1.41 -6.52
CA PRO A 49 7.19 1.46 -5.88
C PRO A 49 7.03 1.84 -4.41
N ALA A 50 7.84 1.22 -3.57
CA ALA A 50 7.76 1.49 -2.14
C ALA A 50 8.01 2.96 -1.81
N GLU A 51 8.76 3.65 -2.65
CA GLU A 51 9.06 5.06 -2.39
C GLU A 51 7.80 5.94 -2.48
N TYR A 52 6.74 5.46 -3.11
CA TYR A 52 5.49 6.21 -3.17
C TYR A 52 4.52 5.79 -2.07
N LEU A 53 4.94 4.92 -1.17
CA LEU A 53 4.08 4.42 -0.12
C LEU A 53 4.60 4.89 1.22
N GLU A 54 3.71 5.10 2.14
CA GLU A 54 4.05 5.55 3.48
C GLU A 54 3.43 4.59 4.48
N LEU A 55 4.21 4.15 5.45
CA LEU A 55 3.67 3.30 6.50
C LEU A 55 2.70 4.08 7.36
N VAL A 56 1.58 3.45 7.68
CA VAL A 56 0.58 4.06 8.52
C VAL A 56 0.75 3.55 9.91
N ASN A 57 1.60 3.14 10.38
CA ASN A 57 1.67 2.55 11.60
C ASN A 57 1.89 3.28 12.77
N GLU A 58 1.71 3.24 13.45
CA GLU A 58 2.16 3.50 14.30
C GLU A 58 2.56 2.86 15.38
N ASP A 59 2.76 2.78 15.97
CA ASP A 59 3.17 2.31 16.69
C ASP A 59 3.14 1.70 17.45
N ARG A 60 3.00 1.47 17.59
CA ARG A 60 2.91 0.86 18.33
C ARG A 60 3.61 0.59 18.86
#